data_520c82c063265f5baca9e55a797f2084
#
_entry.id   520c82c063265f5baca9e55a797f2084
#
_cell.length_a   1.000
_cell.length_b   1.000
_cell.length_c   1.000
_cell.angle_alpha   90.00
_cell.angle_beta   90.00
_cell.angle_gamma   90.00
#
_symmetry.space_group_name_H-M   'P 1'
#
loop_
_entity.id
_entity.type
_entity.pdbx_description
1 polymer ?
#
loop_
_entity_poly.entity_id
_entity_poly.type
_entity_poly.pdbx_seq_one_letter_code
_entity_poly.pdbx_strand_id
1 'polypeptide(L)'
;MLQIIANPTSLRHARSACLRLVHIEARLKQLGITLPPQPIPKGNYINFVKTGNLVYIAGSLPQPIDGPLVRGRLGENMTIEQGQEAARLAGLNMLATLQIACDGNLDKVTRVVKIVGFINSTNDFTAQATVMNGCSDLFGEVFEAKGRHARSAIGTSVLPLGVPVEVEAIIEVEN
;
A
#
# COMPACT_ATOMS: atom_id res chain seq x y z
N MET A 1 -2.94 6.66 70.51
CA MET A 1 -1.89 7.24 69.64
C MET A 1 -1.74 6.35 68.43
N LEU A 2 -2.48 6.64 67.35
CA LEU A 2 -2.44 5.86 66.07
C LEU A 2 -1.50 6.60 65.12
N GLN A 3 -0.42 5.97 64.75
CA GLN A 3 0.44 6.46 63.65
C GLN A 3 -0.14 6.00 62.32
N ILE A 4 -0.53 6.96 61.48
CA ILE A 4 -0.91 6.74 60.09
C ILE A 4 0.35 6.67 59.28
N ILE A 5 0.66 5.50 58.72
CA ILE A 5 1.76 5.30 57.77
C ILE A 5 1.25 5.73 56.40
N ALA A 6 1.81 6.83 55.87
CA ALA A 6 1.55 7.29 54.52
C ALA A 6 2.24 6.37 53.50
N ASN A 7 1.44 5.86 52.57
CA ASN A 7 1.90 5.03 51.46
C ASN A 7 2.45 5.95 50.34
N PRO A 8 3.67 5.76 49.83
CA PRO A 8 4.18 6.59 48.74
C PRO A 8 3.55 6.17 47.43
N THR A 9 2.86 7.11 46.84
CA THR A 9 2.19 7.05 45.54
C THR A 9 3.20 6.69 44.44
N SER A 10 2.97 5.57 43.78
CA SER A 10 3.70 5.10 42.62
C SER A 10 3.56 6.12 41.47
N LEU A 11 4.62 6.83 41.18
CA LEU A 11 4.77 7.64 39.94
C LEU A 11 4.76 6.69 38.75
N ARG A 12 3.61 6.54 38.11
CA ARG A 12 3.50 5.93 36.79
C ARG A 12 4.21 6.83 35.81
N HIS A 13 5.38 6.44 35.38
CA HIS A 13 6.07 7.04 34.23
C HIS A 13 5.24 6.77 32.99
N ALA A 14 4.39 7.72 32.61
CA ALA A 14 3.84 7.79 31.28
C ALA A 14 4.99 8.01 30.32
N ARG A 15 5.49 6.95 29.68
CA ARG A 15 6.35 7.07 28.52
C ARG A 15 5.50 7.68 27.41
N SER A 16 5.62 9.00 27.27
CA SER A 16 5.18 9.70 26.06
C SER A 16 5.94 9.07 24.89
N ALA A 17 5.28 8.20 24.16
CA ALA A 17 5.77 7.77 22.86
C ALA A 17 5.79 9.04 21.99
N CYS A 18 6.96 9.62 21.82
CA CYS A 18 7.20 10.65 20.81
C CYS A 18 6.86 9.99 19.47
N LEU A 19 5.67 10.29 18.95
CA LEU A 19 5.30 9.94 17.58
C LEU A 19 6.30 10.65 16.68
N ARG A 20 7.31 9.92 16.23
CA ARG A 20 8.22 10.40 15.21
C ARG A 20 7.35 10.67 13.97
N LEU A 21 7.18 11.93 13.63
CA LEU A 21 6.60 12.32 12.34
C LEU A 21 7.48 11.69 11.26
N VAL A 22 6.97 10.67 10.61
CA VAL A 22 7.66 10.03 9.49
C VAL A 22 7.44 10.96 8.30
N HIS A 23 8.50 11.63 7.84
CA HIS A 23 8.47 12.36 6.58
C HIS A 23 8.59 11.34 5.45
N ILE A 24 7.49 11.10 4.76
CA ILE A 24 7.39 10.02 3.77
C ILE A 24 8.35 10.22 2.60
N GLU A 25 8.55 11.44 2.14
CA GLU A 25 9.54 11.74 1.09
C GLU A 25 10.97 11.38 1.53
N ALA A 26 11.33 11.70 2.78
CA ALA A 26 12.61 11.30 3.33
C ALA A 26 12.72 9.77 3.48
N ARG A 27 11.61 9.10 3.82
CA ARG A 27 11.53 7.65 3.92
C ARG A 27 11.69 6.99 2.55
N LEU A 28 11.01 7.48 1.50
CA LEU A 28 11.18 7.01 0.13
C LEU A 28 12.64 7.11 -0.31
N LYS A 29 13.28 8.25 -0.05
CA LYS A 29 14.71 8.45 -0.35
C LYS A 29 15.60 7.47 0.40
N GLN A 30 15.34 7.22 1.69
CA GLN A 30 16.08 6.25 2.51
C GLN A 30 15.96 4.83 1.97
N LEU A 31 14.78 4.47 1.46
CA LEU A 31 14.51 3.17 0.85
C LEU A 31 15.01 3.06 -0.61
N GLY A 32 15.56 4.14 -1.19
CA GLY A 32 15.98 4.18 -2.59
C GLY A 32 14.80 4.09 -3.57
N ILE A 33 13.59 4.48 -3.13
CA ILE A 33 12.38 4.41 -3.94
C ILE A 33 12.19 5.72 -4.71
N THR A 34 12.13 5.61 -6.05
CA THR A 34 11.67 6.66 -6.94
C THR A 34 10.26 6.30 -7.40
N LEU A 35 9.30 7.20 -7.21
CA LEU A 35 7.94 6.97 -7.68
C LEU A 35 7.85 7.18 -9.20
N PRO A 36 7.11 6.33 -9.92
CA PRO A 36 6.86 6.51 -11.34
C PRO A 36 6.02 7.79 -11.60
N PRO A 37 6.00 8.30 -12.83
CA PRO A 37 5.04 9.32 -13.23
C PRO A 37 3.62 8.77 -13.06
N GLN A 38 2.65 9.66 -12.81
CA GLN A 38 1.25 9.26 -12.64
C GLN A 38 0.77 8.44 -13.84
N PRO A 39 0.17 7.28 -13.62
CA PRO A 39 -0.42 6.48 -14.69
C PRO A 39 -1.55 7.25 -15.39
N ILE A 40 -1.59 7.18 -16.72
CA ILE A 40 -2.70 7.71 -17.52
C ILE A 40 -3.82 6.68 -17.51
N PRO A 41 -5.09 7.06 -17.20
CA PRO A 41 -6.23 6.15 -17.27
C PRO A 41 -6.35 5.51 -18.66
N LYS A 42 -6.61 4.20 -18.69
CA LYS A 42 -6.76 3.44 -19.94
C LYS A 42 -8.21 3.40 -20.45
N GLY A 43 -9.12 4.15 -19.83
CA GLY A 43 -10.55 4.18 -20.16
C GLY A 43 -11.23 5.46 -19.67
N ASN A 44 -12.56 5.46 -19.70
CA ASN A 44 -13.36 6.59 -19.26
C ASN A 44 -13.57 6.54 -17.72
N TYR A 45 -12.52 6.84 -16.98
CA TYR A 45 -12.50 6.94 -15.52
C TYR A 45 -11.35 7.85 -15.06
N ILE A 46 -11.25 8.13 -13.76
CA ILE A 46 -10.14 8.87 -13.14
C ILE A 46 -9.39 7.96 -12.15
N ASN A 47 -8.11 8.24 -11.92
CA ASN A 47 -7.24 7.38 -11.13
C ASN A 47 -7.62 7.33 -9.64
N PHE A 48 -8.29 8.35 -9.12
CA PHE A 48 -8.79 8.38 -7.75
C PHE A 48 -9.99 9.32 -7.59
N VAL A 49 -10.76 9.08 -6.54
CA VAL A 49 -11.84 9.95 -6.06
C VAL A 49 -11.62 10.23 -4.58
N LYS A 50 -11.79 11.49 -4.18
CA LYS A 50 -11.82 11.88 -2.75
C LYS A 50 -13.25 12.05 -2.29
N THR A 51 -13.59 11.52 -1.11
CA THR A 51 -14.87 11.77 -0.43
C THR A 51 -14.61 11.85 1.07
N GLY A 52 -14.91 13.03 1.66
CA GLY A 52 -14.45 13.33 3.03
C GLY A 52 -12.93 13.19 3.13
N ASN A 53 -12.47 12.46 4.11
CA ASN A 53 -11.05 12.14 4.34
C ASN A 53 -10.59 10.84 3.65
N LEU A 54 -11.40 10.23 2.77
CA LEU A 54 -11.04 8.99 2.08
C LEU A 54 -10.69 9.25 0.62
N VAL A 55 -9.60 8.62 0.19
CA VAL A 55 -9.14 8.52 -1.20
C VAL A 55 -9.38 7.10 -1.68
N TYR A 56 -10.21 6.95 -2.70
CA TYR A 56 -10.44 5.69 -3.42
C TYR A 56 -9.56 5.69 -4.65
N ILE A 57 -8.60 4.78 -4.72
CA ILE A 57 -7.65 4.65 -5.82
C ILE A 57 -8.11 3.52 -6.73
N ALA A 58 -8.21 3.81 -8.03
CA ALA A 58 -8.57 2.84 -9.06
C ALA A 58 -7.49 1.78 -9.24
N GLY A 59 -7.84 0.71 -9.97
CA GLY A 59 -6.92 -0.39 -10.26
C GLY A 59 -5.58 0.09 -10.83
N SER A 60 -4.52 -0.25 -10.14
CA SER A 60 -3.13 0.09 -10.50
C SER A 60 -2.44 -1.14 -11.07
N LEU A 61 -1.78 -0.97 -12.21
CA LEU A 61 -1.12 -2.03 -12.96
C LEU A 61 0.39 -2.04 -12.69
N PRO A 62 1.10 -3.17 -12.91
CA PRO A 62 2.53 -3.31 -12.70
C PRO A 62 3.32 -2.70 -13.86
N GLN A 63 3.25 -1.37 -14.03
CA GLN A 63 4.00 -0.63 -15.04
C GLN A 63 5.34 -0.18 -14.44
N PRO A 64 6.49 -0.66 -14.95
CA PRO A 64 7.78 -0.13 -14.57
C PRO A 64 7.96 1.34 -15.01
N ILE A 65 8.89 2.07 -14.39
CA ILE A 65 9.29 3.41 -14.84
C ILE A 65 9.83 3.33 -16.28
N ASP A 66 10.70 2.35 -16.51
CA ASP A 66 11.30 2.07 -17.81
C ASP A 66 10.93 0.65 -18.25
N GLY A 67 10.49 0.52 -19.49
CA GLY A 67 10.20 -0.78 -20.08
C GLY A 67 8.71 -1.09 -20.29
N PRO A 68 8.42 -2.28 -20.79
CA PRO A 68 7.06 -2.68 -21.11
C PRO A 68 6.26 -3.03 -19.86
N LEU A 69 4.93 -2.94 -19.98
CA LEU A 69 4.00 -3.43 -18.97
C LEU A 69 4.27 -4.91 -18.68
N VAL A 70 4.37 -5.27 -17.39
CA VAL A 70 4.55 -6.66 -16.96
C VAL A 70 3.31 -7.47 -17.32
N ARG A 71 3.50 -8.62 -17.96
CA ARG A 71 2.43 -9.54 -18.36
C ARG A 71 2.75 -10.95 -17.90
N GLY A 72 1.69 -11.74 -17.68
CA GLY A 72 1.84 -13.13 -17.29
C GLY A 72 0.68 -13.63 -16.45
N ARG A 73 0.77 -14.90 -16.06
CA ARG A 73 -0.25 -15.62 -15.29
C ARG A 73 0.40 -16.50 -14.24
N LEU A 74 0.01 -16.35 -12.99
CA LEU A 74 0.51 -17.14 -11.86
C LEU A 74 0.03 -18.61 -12.01
N GLY A 75 0.95 -19.54 -11.73
CA GLY A 75 0.68 -20.98 -11.91
C GLY A 75 0.85 -21.48 -13.35
N GLU A 76 1.14 -20.59 -14.31
CA GLU A 76 1.36 -20.96 -15.72
C GLU A 76 2.75 -20.56 -16.20
N ASN A 77 3.03 -19.26 -16.29
CA ASN A 77 4.27 -18.73 -16.86
C ASN A 77 4.97 -17.70 -15.94
N MET A 78 4.53 -17.58 -14.69
CA MET A 78 5.13 -16.72 -13.69
C MET A 78 5.33 -17.45 -12.37
N THR A 79 6.45 -17.18 -11.71
CA THR A 79 6.72 -17.63 -10.34
C THR A 79 6.04 -16.74 -9.32
N ILE A 80 5.97 -17.17 -8.05
CA ILE A 80 5.42 -16.36 -6.95
C ILE A 80 6.24 -15.09 -6.76
N GLU A 81 7.58 -15.18 -6.84
CA GLU A 81 8.50 -14.04 -6.67
C GLU A 81 8.29 -12.99 -7.77
N GLN A 82 8.12 -13.42 -9.02
CA GLN A 82 7.78 -12.52 -10.13
C GLN A 82 6.41 -11.86 -9.92
N GLY A 83 5.45 -12.60 -9.36
CA GLY A 83 4.16 -12.07 -8.96
C GLY A 83 4.25 -11.04 -7.84
N GLN A 84 5.10 -11.27 -6.83
CA GLN A 84 5.37 -10.31 -5.76
C GLN A 84 6.02 -9.03 -6.31
N GLU A 85 6.97 -9.16 -7.24
CA GLU A 85 7.56 -8.00 -7.90
C GLU A 85 6.53 -7.19 -8.69
N ALA A 86 5.65 -7.86 -9.43
CA ALA A 86 4.54 -7.21 -10.12
C ALA A 86 3.58 -6.50 -9.14
N ALA A 87 3.26 -7.13 -8.01
CA ALA A 87 2.44 -6.51 -6.97
C ALA A 87 3.12 -5.28 -6.35
N ARG A 88 4.45 -5.32 -6.15
CA ARG A 88 5.23 -4.16 -5.69
C ARG A 88 5.22 -3.03 -6.72
N LEU A 89 5.38 -3.33 -8.00
CA LEU A 89 5.29 -2.33 -9.09
C LEU A 89 3.91 -1.68 -9.15
N ALA A 90 2.83 -2.46 -9.03
CA ALA A 90 1.47 -1.93 -8.94
C ALA A 90 1.32 -1.00 -7.72
N GLY A 91 1.89 -1.38 -6.58
CA GLY A 91 1.94 -0.55 -5.37
C GLY A 91 2.69 0.76 -5.57
N LEU A 92 3.81 0.78 -6.31
CA LEU A 92 4.55 2.00 -6.63
C LEU A 92 3.73 2.95 -7.52
N ASN A 93 3.01 2.43 -8.52
CA ASN A 93 2.09 3.21 -9.35
C ASN A 93 0.93 3.78 -8.52
N MET A 94 0.44 3.02 -7.54
CA MET A 94 -0.57 3.48 -6.60
C MET A 94 -0.03 4.61 -5.70
N LEU A 95 1.20 4.51 -5.19
CA LEU A 95 1.85 5.57 -4.42
C LEU A 95 2.01 6.86 -5.23
N ALA A 96 2.34 6.76 -6.53
CA ALA A 96 2.40 7.91 -7.42
C ALA A 96 1.03 8.59 -7.57
N THR A 97 -0.04 7.82 -7.72
CA THR A 97 -1.41 8.32 -7.75
C THR A 97 -1.80 8.97 -6.41
N LEU A 98 -1.47 8.34 -5.29
CA LEU A 98 -1.73 8.84 -3.95
C LEU A 98 -0.99 10.15 -3.68
N GLN A 99 0.25 10.30 -4.14
CA GLN A 99 1.02 11.54 -4.02
C GLN A 99 0.28 12.72 -4.65
N ILE A 100 -0.32 12.53 -5.82
CA ILE A 100 -1.13 13.57 -6.48
C ILE A 100 -2.42 13.83 -5.68
N ALA A 101 -3.11 12.78 -5.20
CA ALA A 101 -4.28 12.92 -4.37
C ALA A 101 -4.01 13.69 -3.07
N CYS A 102 -2.75 13.69 -2.60
CA CYS A 102 -2.26 14.42 -1.42
C CYS A 102 -1.58 15.76 -1.77
N ASP A 103 -1.77 16.30 -2.98
CA ASP A 103 -1.17 17.55 -3.45
C ASP A 103 0.38 17.56 -3.33
N GLY A 104 1.00 16.41 -3.60
CA GLY A 104 2.45 16.22 -3.54
C GLY A 104 3.01 15.88 -2.15
N ASN A 105 2.18 15.81 -1.11
CA ASN A 105 2.62 15.57 0.27
C ASN A 105 2.01 14.28 0.85
N LEU A 106 2.76 13.18 0.81
CA LEU A 106 2.34 11.89 1.35
C LEU A 106 2.27 11.84 2.89
N ASP A 107 2.80 12.84 3.61
CA ASP A 107 2.67 12.94 5.07
C ASP A 107 1.20 13.12 5.50
N LYS A 108 0.34 13.64 4.59
CA LYS A 108 -1.12 13.74 4.78
C LYS A 108 -1.81 12.38 4.96
N VAL A 109 -1.16 11.28 4.60
CA VAL A 109 -1.72 9.94 4.82
C VAL A 109 -1.78 9.64 6.31
N THR A 110 -2.99 9.38 6.82
CA THR A 110 -3.24 9.00 8.21
C THR A 110 -3.29 7.48 8.36
N ARG A 111 -3.82 6.78 7.37
CA ARG A 111 -3.95 5.32 7.40
C ARG A 111 -4.19 4.72 6.00
N VAL A 112 -3.55 3.59 5.73
CA VAL A 112 -3.99 2.70 4.66
C VAL A 112 -5.13 1.84 5.22
N VAL A 113 -6.34 2.03 4.69
CA VAL A 113 -7.55 1.38 5.23
C VAL A 113 -7.72 -0.02 4.66
N LYS A 114 -7.68 -0.13 3.33
CA LYS A 114 -7.92 -1.37 2.61
C LYS A 114 -7.08 -1.42 1.34
N ILE A 115 -6.50 -2.60 1.06
CA ILE A 115 -5.93 -2.93 -0.25
C ILE A 115 -6.64 -4.18 -0.78
N VAL A 116 -7.03 -4.15 -2.04
CA VAL A 116 -7.57 -5.31 -2.76
C VAL A 116 -6.64 -5.62 -3.92
N GLY A 117 -6.21 -6.86 -4.02
CA GLY A 117 -5.41 -7.36 -5.12
C GLY A 117 -6.15 -8.43 -5.91
N PHE A 118 -6.14 -8.24 -7.23
CA PHE A 118 -6.65 -9.20 -8.21
C PHE A 118 -5.45 -9.86 -8.89
N ILE A 119 -5.40 -11.18 -8.86
CA ILE A 119 -4.28 -11.97 -9.33
C ILE A 119 -4.73 -12.84 -10.50
N ASN A 120 -4.21 -12.57 -11.70
CA ASN A 120 -4.39 -13.44 -12.87
C ASN A 120 -3.68 -14.76 -12.62
N SER A 121 -4.47 -15.82 -12.36
CA SER A 121 -3.91 -17.10 -11.95
C SER A 121 -4.67 -18.29 -12.55
N THR A 122 -4.02 -19.44 -12.56
CA THR A 122 -4.69 -20.71 -12.88
C THR A 122 -5.67 -21.11 -11.77
N ASN A 123 -6.57 -22.02 -12.05
CA ASN A 123 -7.63 -22.43 -11.11
C ASN A 123 -7.07 -23.17 -9.88
N ASP A 124 -5.92 -23.80 -10.01
CA ASP A 124 -5.22 -24.56 -8.98
C ASP A 124 -4.19 -23.71 -8.19
N PHE A 125 -3.91 -22.46 -8.62
CA PHE A 125 -3.03 -21.57 -7.91
C PHE A 125 -3.72 -21.05 -6.64
N THR A 126 -3.10 -21.23 -5.47
CA THR A 126 -3.68 -20.89 -4.16
C THR A 126 -2.83 -19.89 -3.35
N ALA A 127 -1.73 -19.38 -3.93
CA ALA A 127 -0.78 -18.50 -3.23
C ALA A 127 -1.03 -17.00 -3.49
N GLN A 128 -2.26 -16.58 -3.80
CA GLN A 128 -2.61 -15.17 -4.09
C GLN A 128 -2.21 -14.24 -2.95
N ALA A 129 -2.42 -14.67 -1.69
CA ALA A 129 -2.04 -13.89 -0.52
C ALA A 129 -0.52 -13.66 -0.44
N THR A 130 0.27 -14.66 -0.84
CA THR A 130 1.75 -14.56 -0.88
C THR A 130 2.19 -13.57 -1.95
N VAL A 131 1.59 -13.62 -3.15
CA VAL A 131 1.87 -12.66 -4.23
C VAL A 131 1.62 -11.23 -3.77
N MET A 132 0.51 -10.98 -3.08
CA MET A 132 0.14 -9.63 -2.61
C MET A 132 1.03 -9.09 -1.50
N ASN A 133 1.89 -9.90 -0.88
CA ASN A 133 2.89 -9.40 0.06
C ASN A 133 3.81 -8.36 -0.60
N GLY A 134 4.14 -8.49 -1.89
CA GLY A 134 4.94 -7.50 -2.60
C GLY A 134 4.40 -6.08 -2.50
N CYS A 135 3.08 -5.89 -2.60
CA CYS A 135 2.43 -4.60 -2.39
C CYS A 135 2.32 -4.24 -0.91
N SER A 136 1.88 -5.17 -0.06
CA SER A 136 1.66 -4.90 1.37
C SER A 136 2.94 -4.54 2.11
N ASP A 137 4.04 -5.20 1.79
CA ASP A 137 5.35 -4.94 2.40
C ASP A 137 5.86 -3.54 1.99
N LEU A 138 5.68 -3.15 0.72
CA LEU A 138 5.98 -1.79 0.25
C LEU A 138 5.25 -0.73 1.08
N PHE A 139 3.94 -0.89 1.30
CA PHE A 139 3.16 0.06 2.10
C PHE A 139 3.58 0.05 3.58
N GLY A 140 3.93 -1.11 4.12
CA GLY A 140 4.51 -1.24 5.46
C GLY A 140 5.89 -0.57 5.58
N GLU A 141 6.75 -0.71 4.56
CA GLU A 141 8.06 -0.06 4.49
C GLU A 141 7.94 1.48 4.44
N VAL A 142 7.00 1.99 3.63
CA VAL A 142 6.84 3.43 3.39
C VAL A 142 6.12 4.12 4.54
N PHE A 143 4.98 3.58 4.99
CA PHE A 143 4.09 4.23 5.96
C PHE A 143 4.21 3.67 7.38
N GLU A 144 5.04 2.65 7.61
CA GLU A 144 5.22 1.97 8.89
C GLU A 144 3.87 1.51 9.50
N ALA A 145 3.54 1.93 10.71
CA ALA A 145 2.29 1.56 11.37
C ALA A 145 1.03 2.03 10.61
N LYS A 146 1.09 3.18 9.92
CA LYS A 146 -0.01 3.70 9.08
C LYS A 146 -0.24 2.84 7.83
N GLY A 147 0.77 2.08 7.38
CA GLY A 147 0.71 1.19 6.22
C GLY A 147 0.05 -0.17 6.49
N ARG A 148 -0.22 -0.51 7.75
CA ARG A 148 -0.91 -1.75 8.12
C ARG A 148 -2.40 -1.66 7.80
N HIS A 149 -2.87 -2.49 6.87
CA HIS A 149 -4.18 -2.38 6.25
C HIS A 149 -4.96 -3.70 6.27
N ALA A 150 -6.28 -3.61 6.15
CA ALA A 150 -7.11 -4.77 5.80
C ALA A 150 -6.87 -5.14 4.32
N ARG A 151 -6.86 -6.43 3.99
CA ARG A 151 -6.55 -6.89 2.64
C ARG A 151 -7.49 -7.97 2.16
N SER A 152 -7.79 -7.95 0.85
CA SER A 152 -8.29 -9.11 0.08
C SER A 152 -7.31 -9.40 -1.05
N ALA A 153 -7.06 -10.69 -1.32
CA ALA A 153 -6.25 -11.17 -2.44
C ALA A 153 -7.04 -12.27 -3.13
N ILE A 154 -7.44 -12.02 -4.38
CA ILE A 154 -8.43 -12.84 -5.11
C ILE A 154 -7.83 -13.29 -6.44
N GLY A 155 -7.94 -14.59 -6.75
CA GLY A 155 -7.62 -15.11 -8.06
C GLY A 155 -8.66 -14.73 -9.09
N THR A 156 -8.24 -14.34 -10.28
CA THR A 156 -9.09 -14.08 -11.44
C THR A 156 -8.62 -14.90 -12.62
N SER A 157 -9.53 -15.24 -13.53
CA SER A 157 -9.20 -16.01 -14.73
C SER A 157 -8.37 -15.23 -15.74
N VAL A 158 -8.52 -13.89 -15.76
CA VAL A 158 -7.81 -12.96 -16.64
C VAL A 158 -7.90 -11.54 -16.05
N LEU A 159 -6.87 -10.73 -16.31
CA LEU A 159 -6.87 -9.30 -16.06
C LEU A 159 -6.66 -8.49 -17.34
N PRO A 160 -7.12 -7.24 -17.40
CA PRO A 160 -6.93 -6.38 -18.54
C PRO A 160 -5.45 -6.34 -18.98
N LEU A 161 -5.20 -6.24 -20.28
CA LEU A 161 -3.87 -6.21 -20.88
C LEU A 161 -2.99 -7.43 -20.58
N GLY A 162 -3.53 -8.49 -19.96
CA GLY A 162 -2.78 -9.69 -19.58
C GLY A 162 -1.80 -9.48 -18.44
N VAL A 163 -2.02 -8.50 -17.57
CA VAL A 163 -1.17 -8.27 -16.39
C VAL A 163 -1.36 -9.39 -15.36
N PRO A 164 -0.32 -9.71 -14.56
CA PRO A 164 -0.42 -10.75 -13.53
C PRO A 164 -1.15 -10.28 -12.26
N VAL A 165 -1.11 -8.98 -11.98
CA VAL A 165 -1.66 -8.38 -10.76
C VAL A 165 -2.25 -7.02 -11.08
N GLU A 166 -3.39 -6.71 -10.47
CA GLU A 166 -3.98 -5.39 -10.40
C GLU A 166 -4.32 -5.09 -8.94
N VAL A 167 -4.10 -3.86 -8.48
CA VAL A 167 -4.28 -3.49 -7.07
C VAL A 167 -5.06 -2.19 -6.95
N GLU A 168 -6.07 -2.16 -6.08
CA GLU A 168 -6.83 -0.98 -5.70
C GLU A 168 -6.74 -0.72 -4.19
N ALA A 169 -7.02 0.51 -3.74
CA ALA A 169 -6.95 0.84 -2.33
C ALA A 169 -7.95 1.91 -1.89
N ILE A 170 -8.22 1.90 -0.58
CA ILE A 170 -8.88 2.97 0.15
C ILE A 170 -7.88 3.49 1.18
N ILE A 171 -7.58 4.80 1.10
CA ILE A 171 -6.60 5.47 1.95
C ILE A 171 -7.28 6.61 2.70
N GLU A 172 -7.01 6.73 3.99
CA GLU A 172 -7.44 7.87 4.80
C GLU A 172 -6.34 8.93 4.81
N VAL A 173 -6.74 10.18 4.61
CA VAL A 173 -5.84 11.35 4.57
C VAL A 173 -6.34 12.46 5.46
N GLU A 174 -5.48 13.40 5.81
CA GLU A 174 -5.87 14.64 6.48
C GLU A 174 -6.79 15.47 5.58
N ASN A 175 -7.76 16.17 6.19
CA ASN A 175 -8.69 17.10 5.51
C ASN A 175 -7.97 18.38 5.10
#